data_abe69a6caf9ea68ff88f87d51435c425
#
_entry.id   abe69a6caf9ea68ff88f87d51435c425
#
_cell.length_a   1.000
_cell.length_b   1.000
_cell.length_c   1.000
_cell.angle_alpha   90.00
_cell.angle_beta   90.00
_cell.angle_gamma   90.00
#
_symmetry.space_group_name_H-M   'P 1'
#
loop_
_entity.id
_entity.type
_entity.pdbx_description
1 polymer ?
#
loop_
_entity_poly.entity_id
_entity_poly.type
_entity_poly.pdbx_seq_one_letter_code
_entity_poly.pdbx_strand_id
1 'polypeptide(L)'
;MKKIILITMLISALFAQSDCNKKNWQEYYNSDGRDMSDCQLQGAMLRGARLMGADLTGADLTGANFTQSRLMGADLIGANFTGANFTGAKLVGIISGDIRGVPDNLPEGWSLVDGTLIK
;
A
#
# COMPACT_ATOMS: atom_id res chain seq x y z
N MET A 1 -18.96 5.06 9.72
CA MET A 1 -17.94 4.44 9.16
C MET A 1 -18.07 3.06 8.53
N LYS A 2 -17.59 1.98 9.16
CA LYS A 2 -17.65 0.64 8.57
C LYS A 2 -19.04 0.10 8.35
N LYS A 3 -20.02 0.59 9.07
CA LYS A 3 -21.41 0.16 8.87
C LYS A 3 -21.95 0.49 7.49
N ILE A 4 -21.54 1.64 6.98
CA ILE A 4 -21.93 2.06 5.64
C ILE A 4 -21.27 1.16 4.61
N ILE A 5 -20.05 0.73 4.91
CA ILE A 5 -19.28 -0.14 4.04
C ILE A 5 -19.95 -1.50 3.88
N LEU A 6 -20.69 -1.99 4.89
CA LEU A 6 -21.34 -3.29 4.79
C LEU A 6 -22.34 -3.36 3.63
N ILE A 7 -23.14 -2.32 3.44
CA ILE A 7 -24.09 -2.29 2.33
C ILE A 7 -23.36 -2.15 1.01
N THR A 8 -22.35 -1.30 0.99
CA THR A 8 -21.51 -1.12 -0.18
C THR A 8 -20.78 -2.41 -0.54
N MET A 9 -20.34 -3.15 0.48
CA MET A 9 -19.61 -4.39 0.25
C MET A 9 -20.44 -5.47 -0.41
N LEU A 10 -21.76 -5.51 -0.14
CA LEU A 10 -22.62 -6.45 -0.84
C LEU A 10 -22.63 -6.19 -2.34
N ILE A 11 -22.55 -4.93 -2.72
CA ILE A 11 -22.50 -4.55 -4.12
C ILE A 11 -21.07 -4.68 -4.66
N SER A 12 -20.10 -4.21 -3.88
CA SER A 12 -18.69 -4.22 -4.28
C SER A 12 -18.14 -5.62 -4.47
N ALA A 13 -18.64 -6.59 -3.68
CA ALA A 13 -18.22 -7.98 -3.83
C ALA A 13 -18.51 -8.52 -5.23
N LEU A 14 -19.55 -8.00 -5.89
CA LEU A 14 -19.88 -8.39 -7.24
C LEU A 14 -18.87 -7.84 -8.27
N PHE A 15 -18.20 -6.76 -7.95
CA PHE A 15 -17.27 -6.07 -8.84
C PHE A 15 -15.82 -6.19 -8.41
N ALA A 16 -15.58 -6.85 -7.27
CA ALA A 16 -14.23 -7.10 -6.73
C ALA A 16 -13.40 -5.81 -6.60
N GLN A 17 -14.02 -4.71 -6.15
CA GLN A 17 -13.33 -3.44 -5.95
C GLN A 17 -13.33 -3.01 -4.50
N SER A 18 -12.20 -2.45 -4.08
CA SER A 18 -12.07 -1.85 -2.77
C SER A 18 -12.50 -0.38 -2.82
N ASP A 19 -13.22 0.06 -1.79
CA ASP A 19 -13.57 1.48 -1.64
C ASP A 19 -12.42 2.31 -1.07
N CYS A 20 -11.34 1.68 -0.65
CA CYS A 20 -10.17 2.35 -0.08
C CYS A 20 -9.44 3.18 -1.14
N ASN A 21 -9.18 4.44 -0.83
CA ASN A 21 -8.48 5.33 -1.75
C ASN A 21 -7.68 6.39 -0.99
N LYS A 22 -7.04 7.30 -1.73
CA LYS A 22 -6.16 8.30 -1.12
C LYS A 22 -6.88 9.29 -0.20
N LYS A 23 -8.21 9.32 -0.21
CA LYS A 23 -8.99 10.22 0.64
C LYS A 23 -9.40 9.57 1.95
N ASN A 24 -9.51 8.24 1.99
CA ASN A 24 -10.05 7.53 3.14
C ASN A 24 -9.18 6.39 3.67
N TRP A 25 -7.95 6.27 3.23
CA TRP A 25 -7.07 5.17 3.60
C TRP A 25 -6.90 5.02 5.12
N GLN A 26 -6.98 6.13 5.87
CA GLN A 26 -6.81 6.07 7.33
C GLN A 26 -7.90 5.22 7.99
N GLU A 27 -9.12 5.25 7.48
CA GLU A 27 -10.21 4.42 8.01
C GLU A 27 -9.86 2.94 7.86
N TYR A 28 -9.31 2.58 6.71
CA TYR A 28 -8.92 1.20 6.43
C TYR A 28 -7.72 0.79 7.26
N TYR A 29 -6.72 1.66 7.38
CA TYR A 29 -5.57 1.39 8.21
C TYR A 29 -5.97 1.18 9.68
N ASN A 30 -6.95 1.92 10.16
CA ASN A 30 -7.43 1.82 11.54
C ASN A 30 -8.43 0.68 11.75
N SER A 31 -8.76 -0.06 10.69
CA SER A 31 -9.64 -1.22 10.78
C SER A 31 -8.91 -2.45 11.31
N ASP A 32 -9.66 -3.49 11.65
CA ASP A 32 -9.10 -4.77 12.06
C ASP A 32 -8.17 -5.31 10.95
N GLY A 33 -6.96 -5.72 11.35
CA GLY A 33 -5.97 -6.23 10.42
C GLY A 33 -5.33 -5.16 9.54
N ARG A 34 -5.65 -3.88 9.75
CA ARG A 34 -5.12 -2.77 8.97
C ARG A 34 -5.26 -3.01 7.47
N ASP A 35 -6.45 -3.41 7.08
CA ASP A 35 -6.75 -3.92 5.76
C ASP A 35 -6.85 -2.80 4.72
N MET A 36 -5.74 -2.55 4.06
CA MET A 36 -5.65 -1.63 2.93
C MET A 36 -5.42 -2.41 1.62
N SER A 37 -5.79 -3.70 1.62
CA SER A 37 -5.65 -4.51 0.41
C SER A 37 -6.44 -3.92 -0.75
N ASP A 38 -5.88 -3.98 -1.93
CA ASP A 38 -6.45 -3.44 -3.16
C ASP A 38 -6.77 -1.94 -3.10
N CYS A 39 -6.22 -1.23 -2.13
CA CYS A 39 -6.45 0.20 -1.95
C CYS A 39 -5.96 0.99 -3.18
N GLN A 40 -6.76 1.94 -3.63
CA GLN A 40 -6.46 2.78 -4.79
C GLN A 40 -5.73 4.04 -4.33
N LEU A 41 -4.40 3.95 -4.26
CA LEU A 41 -3.55 5.02 -3.72
C LEU A 41 -2.71 5.73 -4.80
N GLN A 42 -3.19 5.73 -6.04
CA GLN A 42 -2.48 6.41 -7.13
C GLN A 42 -2.29 7.89 -6.78
N GLY A 43 -1.03 8.33 -6.82
CA GLY A 43 -0.68 9.70 -6.53
C GLY A 43 -0.90 10.14 -5.09
N ALA A 44 -1.12 9.21 -4.17
CA ALA A 44 -1.37 9.56 -2.77
C ALA A 44 -0.15 10.24 -2.15
N MET A 45 -0.42 11.25 -1.31
CA MET A 45 0.62 11.99 -0.58
C MET A 45 0.80 11.34 0.78
N LEU A 46 1.70 10.36 0.85
CA LEU A 46 1.92 9.56 2.06
C LEU A 46 3.30 9.81 2.69
N ARG A 47 3.86 10.99 2.45
CA ARG A 47 5.12 11.39 3.05
C ARG A 47 5.01 11.34 4.57
N GLY A 48 5.92 10.62 5.22
CA GLY A 48 5.95 10.49 6.67
C GLY A 48 4.79 9.68 7.25
N ALA A 49 3.95 9.08 6.43
CA ALA A 49 2.79 8.32 6.92
C ALA A 49 3.23 7.13 7.76
N ARG A 50 2.47 6.84 8.81
CA ARG A 50 2.70 5.70 9.69
C ARG A 50 1.80 4.55 9.24
N LEU A 51 2.41 3.58 8.58
CA LEU A 51 1.69 2.46 7.98
C LEU A 51 2.26 1.11 8.44
N MET A 52 2.80 1.07 9.68
CA MET A 52 3.36 -0.16 10.22
C MET A 52 2.31 -1.27 10.24
N GLY A 53 2.68 -2.42 9.72
CA GLY A 53 1.81 -3.59 9.69
C GLY A 53 0.61 -3.48 8.76
N ALA A 54 0.58 -2.49 7.88
CA ALA A 54 -0.53 -2.35 6.94
C ALA A 54 -0.57 -3.52 5.96
N ASP A 55 -1.78 -3.99 5.66
CA ASP A 55 -2.00 -4.94 4.58
C ASP A 55 -2.24 -4.13 3.30
N LEU A 56 -1.20 -4.02 2.48
CA LEU A 56 -1.25 -3.32 1.20
C LEU A 56 -1.20 -4.30 0.03
N THR A 57 -1.59 -5.54 0.29
CA THR A 57 -1.64 -6.58 -0.74
C THR A 57 -2.48 -6.12 -1.92
N GLY A 58 -1.89 -6.18 -3.12
CA GLY A 58 -2.59 -5.80 -4.35
C GLY A 58 -2.89 -4.30 -4.50
N ALA A 59 -2.46 -3.47 -3.57
CA ALA A 59 -2.77 -2.03 -3.63
C ALA A 59 -2.11 -1.38 -4.84
N ASP A 60 -2.79 -0.38 -5.40
CA ASP A 60 -2.23 0.41 -6.49
C ASP A 60 -1.55 1.66 -5.91
N LEU A 61 -0.22 1.64 -5.91
CA LEU A 61 0.62 2.70 -5.37
C LEU A 61 1.26 3.54 -6.47
N THR A 62 0.71 3.47 -7.68
CA THR A 62 1.25 4.19 -8.84
C THR A 62 1.42 5.68 -8.53
N GLY A 63 2.64 6.16 -8.65
CA GLY A 63 2.96 7.57 -8.43
C GLY A 63 2.79 8.07 -6.99
N ALA A 64 2.55 7.18 -6.03
CA ALA A 64 2.37 7.58 -4.64
C ALA A 64 3.70 8.05 -4.02
N ASN A 65 3.62 9.05 -3.15
CA ASN A 65 4.79 9.58 -2.46
C ASN A 65 4.87 9.00 -1.05
N PHE A 66 5.75 8.02 -0.85
CA PHE A 66 6.02 7.38 0.43
C PHE A 66 7.32 7.88 1.08
N THR A 67 7.80 9.03 0.67
CA THR A 67 9.05 9.59 1.23
C THR A 67 8.97 9.63 2.75
N GLN A 68 9.96 9.05 3.42
CA GLN A 68 10.05 9.03 4.88
C GLN A 68 8.90 8.30 5.58
N SER A 69 8.09 7.53 4.86
CA SER A 69 7.00 6.77 5.47
C SER A 69 7.53 5.59 6.30
N ARG A 70 6.70 5.11 7.22
CA ARG A 70 7.02 3.97 8.08
C ARG A 70 6.16 2.78 7.69
N LEU A 71 6.77 1.83 7.01
CA LEU A 71 6.09 0.64 6.49
C LEU A 71 6.58 -0.66 7.15
N MET A 72 7.22 -0.55 8.32
CA MET A 72 7.75 -1.74 8.99
C MET A 72 6.65 -2.79 9.17
N GLY A 73 6.95 -4.02 8.74
CA GLY A 73 6.01 -5.13 8.87
C GLY A 73 4.83 -5.11 7.91
N ALA A 74 4.77 -4.16 6.98
CA ALA A 74 3.68 -4.10 6.01
C ALA A 74 3.76 -5.25 5.00
N ASP A 75 2.61 -5.67 4.50
CA ASP A 75 2.50 -6.68 3.44
C ASP A 75 2.27 -5.97 2.11
N LEU A 76 3.20 -6.13 1.19
CA LEU A 76 3.19 -5.45 -0.11
C LEU A 76 3.03 -6.43 -1.28
N ILE A 77 2.65 -7.67 -1.01
CA ILE A 77 2.51 -8.67 -2.07
C ILE A 77 1.56 -8.18 -3.15
N GLY A 78 2.01 -8.26 -4.41
CA GLY A 78 1.19 -7.91 -5.57
C GLY A 78 0.90 -6.42 -5.75
N ALA A 79 1.46 -5.55 -4.93
CA ALA A 79 1.24 -4.11 -5.05
C ALA A 79 1.85 -3.58 -6.36
N ASN A 80 1.27 -2.50 -6.87
CA ASN A 80 1.79 -1.84 -8.07
C ASN A 80 2.60 -0.62 -7.66
N PHE A 81 3.90 -0.67 -7.91
CA PHE A 81 4.87 0.35 -7.50
C PHE A 81 5.22 1.36 -8.59
N THR A 82 4.56 1.29 -9.76
CA THR A 82 4.94 2.14 -10.89
C THR A 82 5.05 3.60 -10.49
N GLY A 83 6.26 4.16 -10.63
CA GLY A 83 6.51 5.57 -10.34
C GLY A 83 6.42 5.99 -8.88
N ALA A 84 6.25 5.04 -7.95
CA ALA A 84 6.17 5.38 -6.52
C ALA A 84 7.53 5.81 -5.98
N ASN A 85 7.51 6.74 -5.02
CA ASN A 85 8.74 7.24 -4.40
C ASN A 85 8.83 6.78 -2.95
N PHE A 86 9.79 5.90 -2.67
CA PHE A 86 10.02 5.36 -1.32
C PHE A 86 11.31 5.91 -0.68
N THR A 87 11.79 7.06 -1.12
CA THR A 87 13.01 7.65 -0.55
C THR A 87 12.90 7.77 0.96
N GLY A 88 13.85 7.19 1.68
CA GLY A 88 13.90 7.26 3.15
C GLY A 88 12.80 6.48 3.86
N ALA A 89 11.97 5.73 3.16
CA ALA A 89 10.94 4.91 3.79
C ALA A 89 11.58 3.79 4.63
N LYS A 90 10.92 3.43 5.75
CA LYS A 90 11.36 2.36 6.64
C LYS A 90 10.67 1.07 6.24
N LEU A 91 11.42 0.11 5.72
CA LEU A 91 10.87 -1.14 5.16
C LEU A 91 11.25 -2.39 5.94
N VAL A 92 11.78 -2.25 7.15
CA VAL A 92 12.19 -3.42 7.94
C VAL A 92 11.00 -4.34 8.20
N GLY A 93 11.18 -5.64 7.94
CA GLY A 93 10.16 -6.63 8.22
C GLY A 93 9.00 -6.66 7.24
N ILE A 94 9.09 -5.98 6.12
CA ILE A 94 8.02 -6.06 5.09
C ILE A 94 7.94 -7.46 4.51
N ILE A 95 6.77 -7.77 3.99
CA ILE A 95 6.53 -8.95 3.17
C ILE A 95 6.36 -8.46 1.74
N SER A 96 7.08 -9.03 0.80
CA SER A 96 6.99 -8.62 -0.60
C SER A 96 7.10 -9.82 -1.54
N GLY A 97 6.57 -9.64 -2.72
CA GLY A 97 6.55 -10.64 -3.78
C GLY A 97 5.55 -10.18 -4.82
N ASP A 98 5.69 -10.62 -6.03
CA ASP A 98 4.78 -10.28 -7.14
C ASP A 98 4.53 -8.76 -7.27
N ILE A 99 5.47 -7.95 -6.84
CA ILE A 99 5.41 -6.50 -6.99
C ILE A 99 5.38 -6.19 -8.50
N ARG A 100 4.45 -5.33 -8.90
CA ARG A 100 4.30 -4.90 -10.29
C ARG A 100 4.86 -3.50 -10.47
N GLY A 101 5.39 -3.24 -11.65
CA GLY A 101 5.93 -1.93 -12.01
C GLY A 101 7.28 -1.65 -11.37
N VAL A 102 7.80 -0.47 -11.66
CA VAL A 102 9.12 -0.04 -11.19
C VAL A 102 8.94 1.27 -10.42
N PRO A 103 9.37 1.32 -9.16
CA PRO A 103 9.31 2.58 -8.41
C PRO A 103 10.35 3.57 -8.94
N ASP A 104 10.09 4.86 -8.76
CA ASP A 104 11.06 5.89 -9.11
C ASP A 104 12.27 5.84 -8.16
N ASN A 105 12.00 5.60 -6.87
CA ASN A 105 13.06 5.55 -5.86
C ASN A 105 12.73 4.50 -4.82
N LEU A 106 13.77 3.84 -4.32
CA LEU A 106 13.71 2.95 -3.16
C LEU A 106 14.63 3.52 -2.07
N PRO A 107 14.43 3.13 -0.81
CA PRO A 107 15.35 3.55 0.24
C PRO A 107 16.76 3.01 -0.03
N GLU A 108 17.74 3.69 0.53
CA GLU A 108 19.13 3.28 0.37
C GLU A 108 19.34 1.83 0.79
N GLY A 109 20.02 1.08 -0.07
CA GLY A 109 20.33 -0.33 0.17
C GLY A 109 19.24 -1.31 -0.26
N TRP A 110 18.09 -0.83 -0.68
CA TRP A 110 17.01 -1.69 -1.16
C TRP A 110 17.00 -1.79 -2.68
N SER A 111 16.60 -2.95 -3.17
CA SER A 111 16.44 -3.21 -4.60
C SER A 111 15.19 -4.02 -4.86
N LEU A 112 14.61 -3.86 -6.04
CA LEU A 112 13.48 -4.67 -6.49
C LEU A 112 14.02 -5.69 -7.50
N VAL A 113 13.94 -6.98 -7.16
CA VAL A 113 14.44 -8.06 -7.99
C VAL A 113 13.34 -9.09 -8.18
N ASP A 114 12.96 -9.30 -9.44
CA ASP A 114 11.89 -10.26 -9.81
C ASP A 114 10.65 -10.12 -8.93
N GLY A 115 10.21 -8.89 -8.71
CA GLY A 115 9.01 -8.60 -7.94
C GLY A 115 9.17 -8.70 -6.43
N THR A 116 10.40 -8.84 -5.93
CA THR A 116 10.67 -8.95 -4.50
C THR A 116 11.63 -7.85 -4.06
N LEU A 117 11.30 -7.18 -2.96
CA LEU A 117 12.19 -6.19 -2.36
C LEU A 117 13.25 -6.87 -1.51
N ILE A 118 14.50 -6.57 -1.78
CA ILE A 118 15.63 -7.11 -1.04
C ILE A 118 16.57 -5.99 -0.60
N LYS A 119 17.25 -6.21 0.51
CA LYS A 119 18.20 -5.26 1.05
C LYS A 119 19.63 -5.77 0.94
#